data_e2f1360c871fab26581dc577a0e38dd1
#
_entry.id   e2f1360c871fab26581dc577a0e38dd1
#
_cell.length_a   1.000
_cell.length_b   1.000
_cell.length_c   1.000
_cell.angle_alpha   90.00
_cell.angle_beta   90.00
_cell.angle_gamma   90.00
#
_symmetry.space_group_name_H-M   'P 1'
#
loop_
_entity.id
_entity.type
_entity.pdbx_description
1 polymer ?
#
loop_
_entity_poly.entity_id
_entity_poly.type
_entity_poly.pdbx_seq_one_letter_code
_entity_poly.pdbx_strand_id
1 'polypeptide(L)'
;MALALYRRYRPDTFDGVIGQDQVTIPLMRALDENKLTHAYLFSGPRGCGKTSSARILARCVNCAKGPTSHPCGECESCKDLATGGPGSIDVVEIDAASHNGVDDARELRERAGFAPARDRYKIFILDEAHMVTPQGFNALLKIVEEPPEHVMFIFATTEPDKVIGTIRSRTHHYPFRLVPKEVMGPYLEQICEDEHIEAEPGVLRLAMRAGGGSVRDTLSVLDQLMVGAVDGSIAYDSAVALLGFTPDALISEAIDAVADKNGEALYGVIQKVVVGGFDPRRFVEDLLARVRDLLVLTLGGTRAESVLSDDAAAENMDDLRRQASALGLSALTQMADTINATLANMTGAISPRMRLELLAARLLAGREEGVAAVASSSGVPDFAGDSGASAAAESLRGSMAGLRRRTTRDAAGVRPQDSTSAIDAPSEPVKPAVQPSAAPMNPADAVASGVASMLADVQQAMNATSSVAAAAPAATPASVATSAPAPVHDDRTPDQKWDALVAALPEDVRGYVNREKVPRVLLRGDSLWIKFDKALSKYAFAKGVAKESVDGTTEVVKIVRAEVHKMF
;
A
#
# COMPACT_ATOMS: atom_id res chain seq x y z
N MET A 1 13.28 22.57 1.49
CA MET A 1 12.08 21.72 1.42
C MET A 1 11.71 21.28 2.82
N ALA A 2 10.46 21.44 3.22
CA ALA A 2 9.97 20.91 4.49
C ALA A 2 9.99 19.37 4.44
N LEU A 3 10.39 18.73 5.53
CA LEU A 3 10.32 17.28 5.67
C LEU A 3 8.85 16.88 5.84
N ALA A 4 8.45 15.73 5.27
CA ALA A 4 7.11 15.19 5.44
C ALA A 4 6.79 14.96 6.93
N LEU A 5 5.51 15.12 7.32
CA LEU A 5 5.04 15.01 8.70
C LEU A 5 5.51 13.73 9.38
N TYR A 6 5.35 12.57 8.73
CA TYR A 6 5.76 11.28 9.30
C TYR A 6 7.26 11.17 9.60
N ARG A 7 8.10 12.06 9.03
CA ARG A 7 9.53 12.17 9.35
C ARG A 7 9.78 13.16 10.47
N ARG A 8 9.07 14.30 10.48
CA ARG A 8 9.23 15.34 11.52
C ARG A 8 8.74 14.85 12.89
N TYR A 9 7.61 14.15 12.91
CA TYR A 9 6.99 13.59 14.10
C TYR A 9 7.43 12.14 14.40
N ARG A 10 8.57 11.72 13.85
CA ARG A 10 9.15 10.44 14.21
C ARG A 10 9.67 10.49 15.64
N PRO A 11 9.23 9.58 16.54
CA PRO A 11 9.64 9.64 17.93
C PRO A 11 11.14 9.36 18.11
N ASP A 12 11.76 10.11 19.01
CA ASP A 12 13.16 9.99 19.41
C ASP A 12 13.37 9.22 20.72
N THR A 13 12.30 8.94 21.46
CA THR A 13 12.28 8.16 22.70
C THR A 13 11.11 7.18 22.70
N PHE A 14 11.15 6.18 23.59
CA PHE A 14 10.05 5.21 23.72
C PHE A 14 8.75 5.84 24.22
N ASP A 15 8.83 6.93 25.02
CA ASP A 15 7.65 7.67 25.50
C ASP A 15 6.85 8.29 24.34
N GLY A 16 7.52 8.65 23.24
CA GLY A 16 6.87 9.19 22.05
C GLY A 16 6.28 8.10 21.12
N VAL A 17 6.45 6.82 21.40
CA VAL A 17 5.91 5.73 20.59
C VAL A 17 4.48 5.42 21.02
N ILE A 18 3.50 6.01 20.34
CA ILE A 18 2.09 5.90 20.70
C ILE A 18 1.52 4.49 20.48
N GLY A 19 0.65 4.04 21.40
CA GLY A 19 -0.15 2.81 21.25
C GLY A 19 0.63 1.50 21.20
N GLN A 20 1.88 1.48 21.69
CA GLN A 20 2.74 0.28 21.72
C GLN A 20 3.25 -0.07 23.13
N ASP A 21 2.50 0.23 24.17
CA ASP A 21 2.89 0.05 25.58
C ASP A 21 3.32 -1.40 25.89
N GLN A 22 2.69 -2.38 25.24
CA GLN A 22 3.04 -3.80 25.37
C GLN A 22 4.47 -4.12 24.86
N VAL A 23 5.07 -3.23 24.07
CA VAL A 23 6.44 -3.34 23.55
C VAL A 23 7.37 -2.39 24.30
N THR A 24 7.00 -1.11 24.43
CA THR A 24 7.87 -0.06 24.97
C THR A 24 8.17 -0.26 26.45
N ILE A 25 7.16 -0.56 27.27
CA ILE A 25 7.34 -0.75 28.73
C ILE A 25 8.31 -1.90 29.05
N PRO A 26 8.18 -3.12 28.47
CA PRO A 26 9.17 -4.18 28.69
C PRO A 26 10.57 -3.85 28.22
N LEU A 27 10.70 -3.14 27.07
CA LEU A 27 12.02 -2.73 26.57
C LEU A 27 12.69 -1.70 27.47
N MET A 28 11.94 -0.70 27.95
CA MET A 28 12.43 0.30 28.90
C MET A 28 12.92 -0.35 30.20
N ARG A 29 12.16 -1.29 30.76
CA ARG A 29 12.57 -2.06 31.95
C ARG A 29 13.85 -2.87 31.70
N ALA A 30 13.94 -3.55 30.54
CA ALA A 30 15.12 -4.31 30.19
C ALA A 30 16.37 -3.44 30.07
N LEU A 31 16.22 -2.20 29.57
CA LEU A 31 17.28 -1.21 29.48
C LEU A 31 17.74 -0.76 30.89
N ASP A 32 16.81 -0.39 31.75
CA ASP A 32 17.11 0.13 33.08
C ASP A 32 17.67 -0.95 34.02
N GLU A 33 17.23 -2.20 33.87
CA GLU A 33 17.76 -3.36 34.59
C GLU A 33 19.02 -3.97 33.97
N ASN A 34 19.51 -3.40 32.83
CA ASN A 34 20.64 -3.91 32.06
C ASN A 34 20.46 -5.40 31.65
N LYS A 35 19.23 -5.81 31.35
CA LYS A 35 18.85 -7.16 30.91
C LYS A 35 18.69 -7.22 29.40
N LEU A 36 19.71 -6.78 28.69
CA LEU A 36 19.69 -6.75 27.22
C LEU A 36 20.02 -8.11 26.63
N THR A 37 19.43 -8.41 25.48
CA THR A 37 19.75 -9.56 24.65
C THR A 37 20.48 -9.12 23.37
N HIS A 38 21.19 -10.05 22.77
CA HIS A 38 21.95 -9.79 21.55
C HIS A 38 21.07 -9.72 20.28
N ALA A 39 19.82 -10.21 20.33
CA ALA A 39 18.97 -10.26 19.14
C ALA A 39 17.48 -10.00 19.48
N TYR A 40 16.90 -9.08 18.73
CA TYR A 40 15.50 -8.67 18.81
C TYR A 40 14.78 -8.92 17.49
N LEU A 41 13.49 -9.27 17.56
CA LEU A 41 12.61 -9.37 16.41
C LEU A 41 11.38 -8.49 16.63
N PHE A 42 11.28 -7.41 15.88
CA PHE A 42 10.14 -6.50 15.87
C PHE A 42 9.22 -6.87 14.70
N SER A 43 8.06 -7.40 14.99
CA SER A 43 7.09 -7.80 13.97
C SER A 43 5.82 -6.96 14.04
N GLY A 44 5.07 -6.90 12.94
CA GLY A 44 3.77 -6.24 12.91
C GLY A 44 3.53 -5.45 11.63
N PRO A 45 2.34 -4.85 11.46
CA PRO A 45 1.94 -4.15 10.25
C PRO A 45 2.90 -3.02 9.86
N ARG A 46 2.82 -2.60 8.59
CA ARG A 46 3.59 -1.47 8.11
C ARG A 46 3.20 -0.18 8.85
N GLY A 47 4.18 0.68 9.12
CA GLY A 47 3.93 2.02 9.66
C GLY A 47 3.57 2.10 11.15
N CYS A 48 3.64 0.98 11.92
CA CYS A 48 3.34 0.94 13.35
C CYS A 48 4.54 1.28 14.27
N GLY A 49 5.69 1.72 13.72
CA GLY A 49 6.83 2.20 14.50
C GLY A 49 8.00 1.21 14.69
N LYS A 50 8.02 0.02 14.05
CA LYS A 50 9.10 -0.99 14.20
C LYS A 50 10.51 -0.43 14.00
N THR A 51 10.77 0.17 12.85
CA THR A 51 12.09 0.75 12.50
C THR A 51 12.43 1.95 13.37
N SER A 52 11.42 2.75 13.78
CA SER A 52 11.62 3.85 14.73
C SER A 52 12.05 3.32 16.09
N SER A 53 11.35 2.31 16.63
CA SER A 53 11.70 1.67 17.89
C SER A 53 13.05 0.96 17.86
N ALA A 54 13.45 0.39 16.70
CA ALA A 54 14.79 -0.16 16.52
C ALA A 54 15.88 0.91 16.66
N ARG A 55 15.70 2.08 16.06
CA ARG A 55 16.62 3.22 16.21
C ARG A 55 16.62 3.78 17.64
N ILE A 56 15.46 3.87 18.29
CA ILE A 56 15.37 4.30 19.68
C ILE A 56 16.11 3.32 20.59
N LEU A 57 15.93 2.02 20.39
CA LEU A 57 16.66 1.00 21.14
C LEU A 57 18.18 1.15 20.97
N ALA A 58 18.64 1.31 19.73
CA ALA A 58 20.05 1.54 19.43
C ALA A 58 20.58 2.80 20.13
N ARG A 59 19.79 3.89 20.12
CA ARG A 59 20.10 5.16 20.79
C ARG A 59 20.18 5.01 22.31
N CYS A 60 19.27 4.24 22.92
CA CYS A 60 19.24 3.94 24.35
C CYS A 60 20.46 3.12 24.80
N VAL A 61 20.83 2.12 24.01
CA VAL A 61 21.95 1.21 24.29
C VAL A 61 23.29 1.91 24.13
N ASN A 62 23.46 2.73 23.10
CA ASN A 62 24.71 3.42 22.78
C ASN A 62 24.83 4.81 23.41
N CYS A 63 23.84 5.26 24.18
CA CYS A 63 23.91 6.52 24.90
C CYS A 63 25.13 6.56 25.85
N ALA A 64 25.88 7.65 25.89
CA ALA A 64 27.03 7.80 26.78
C ALA A 64 26.69 7.61 28.26
N LYS A 65 25.44 7.95 28.66
CA LYS A 65 24.91 7.75 30.04
C LYS A 65 24.27 6.39 30.27
N GLY A 66 24.17 5.51 29.24
CA GLY A 66 23.40 4.27 29.32
C GLY A 66 24.21 2.98 29.21
N PRO A 67 23.56 1.83 29.06
CA PRO A 67 22.16 1.64 28.61
C PRO A 67 21.13 2.30 29.51
N THR A 68 20.12 2.93 28.92
CA THR A 68 19.08 3.65 29.64
C THR A 68 17.80 3.73 28.83
N SER A 69 16.62 3.70 29.48
CA SER A 69 15.33 3.92 28.82
C SER A 69 15.16 5.36 28.30
N HIS A 70 15.89 6.33 28.88
CA HIS A 70 15.82 7.74 28.51
C HIS A 70 17.20 8.24 28.01
N PRO A 71 17.46 8.16 26.70
CA PRO A 71 18.72 8.61 26.13
C PRO A 71 18.92 10.10 26.32
N CYS A 72 20.16 10.53 26.64
CA CYS A 72 20.46 11.89 27.06
C CYS A 72 20.19 12.99 26.01
N GLY A 73 20.08 12.65 24.72
CA GLY A 73 19.88 13.61 23.64
C GLY A 73 21.09 14.48 23.26
N GLU A 74 22.13 14.55 24.10
CA GLU A 74 23.24 15.48 23.99
C GLU A 74 24.54 14.87 23.45
N CYS A 75 24.79 13.57 23.72
CA CYS A 75 26.00 12.90 23.26
C CYS A 75 25.94 12.66 21.74
N GLU A 76 27.09 12.42 21.13
CA GLU A 76 27.22 12.22 19.67
C GLU A 76 26.32 11.10 19.16
N SER A 77 26.33 9.92 19.82
CA SER A 77 25.46 8.81 19.43
C SER A 77 23.97 9.17 19.48
N CYS A 78 23.54 9.94 20.50
CA CYS A 78 22.16 10.42 20.59
C CYS A 78 21.79 11.41 19.49
N LYS A 79 22.71 12.29 19.10
CA LYS A 79 22.50 13.26 18.01
C LYS A 79 22.49 12.58 16.64
N ASP A 80 23.41 11.67 16.42
CA ASP A 80 23.52 10.92 15.15
C ASP A 80 22.27 10.07 14.87
N LEU A 81 21.71 9.46 15.91
CA LEU A 81 20.53 8.58 15.80
C LEU A 81 19.20 9.31 16.00
N ALA A 82 19.22 10.62 16.29
CA ALA A 82 18.01 11.43 16.37
C ALA A 82 17.28 11.51 15.03
N THR A 83 16.03 11.94 15.07
CA THR A 83 15.24 12.22 13.85
C THR A 83 15.92 13.30 13.03
N GLY A 84 16.25 12.99 11.78
CA GLY A 84 17.03 13.88 10.89
C GLY A 84 18.55 13.87 11.12
N GLY A 85 19.05 13.07 12.06
CA GLY A 85 20.48 12.88 12.29
C GLY A 85 21.18 12.13 11.14
N PRO A 86 22.52 12.26 11.01
CA PRO A 86 23.30 11.67 9.92
C PRO A 86 23.42 10.13 9.99
N GLY A 87 23.04 9.52 11.10
CA GLY A 87 23.29 8.10 11.41
C GLY A 87 24.64 7.88 12.09
N SER A 88 24.78 6.76 12.83
CA SER A 88 26.03 6.37 13.50
C SER A 88 26.78 5.33 12.69
N ILE A 89 28.12 5.40 12.70
CA ILE A 89 29.00 4.40 12.07
C ILE A 89 28.85 3.02 12.73
N ASP A 90 28.45 2.98 13.99
CA ASP A 90 28.29 1.75 14.79
C ASP A 90 26.84 1.23 14.78
N VAL A 91 25.89 1.94 14.11
CA VAL A 91 24.52 1.49 13.92
C VAL A 91 24.25 1.40 12.41
N VAL A 92 24.32 0.19 11.89
CA VAL A 92 24.16 -0.11 10.47
C VAL A 92 22.72 -0.50 10.20
N GLU A 93 21.98 0.34 9.47
CA GLU A 93 20.61 0.07 9.05
C GLU A 93 20.63 -0.47 7.61
N ILE A 94 20.07 -1.65 7.41
CA ILE A 94 20.05 -2.37 6.14
C ILE A 94 18.60 -2.64 5.76
N ASP A 95 18.18 -2.17 4.60
CA ASP A 95 16.91 -2.55 3.99
C ASP A 95 17.10 -3.89 3.26
N ALA A 96 16.51 -4.94 3.81
CA ALA A 96 16.59 -6.27 3.22
C ALA A 96 15.83 -6.41 1.89
N ALA A 97 14.99 -5.44 1.50
CA ALA A 97 14.42 -5.44 0.16
C ALA A 97 15.48 -5.15 -0.91
N SER A 98 16.50 -4.36 -0.58
CA SER A 98 17.60 -3.99 -1.48
C SER A 98 18.84 -4.87 -1.29
N HIS A 99 19.04 -5.42 -0.09
CA HIS A 99 20.22 -6.19 0.33
C HIS A 99 19.81 -7.53 0.94
N ASN A 100 19.42 -8.50 0.12
CA ASN A 100 18.85 -9.79 0.54
C ASN A 100 19.70 -11.02 0.23
N GLY A 101 20.83 -10.82 -0.44
CA GLY A 101 21.68 -11.88 -0.97
C GLY A 101 22.55 -12.57 0.08
N VAL A 102 23.18 -13.65 -0.35
CA VAL A 102 24.17 -14.37 0.47
C VAL A 102 25.42 -13.53 0.67
N ASP A 103 25.79 -12.74 -0.33
CA ASP A 103 27.00 -11.93 -0.28
C ASP A 103 26.82 -10.73 0.64
N ASP A 104 25.65 -10.08 0.63
CA ASP A 104 25.28 -9.04 1.61
C ASP A 104 25.36 -9.59 3.04
N ALA A 105 24.83 -10.80 3.24
CA ALA A 105 24.86 -11.47 4.54
C ALA A 105 26.29 -11.85 4.98
N ARG A 106 27.18 -12.21 4.05
CA ARG A 106 28.60 -12.46 4.34
C ARG A 106 29.33 -11.18 4.71
N GLU A 107 29.11 -10.10 3.96
CA GLU A 107 29.67 -8.79 4.27
C GLU A 107 29.23 -8.31 5.66
N LEU A 108 27.95 -8.45 5.98
CA LEU A 108 27.41 -8.11 7.30
C LEU A 108 28.11 -8.93 8.41
N ARG A 109 28.28 -10.25 8.18
CA ARG A 109 28.98 -11.12 9.14
C ARG A 109 30.44 -10.69 9.34
N GLU A 110 31.14 -10.31 8.27
CA GLU A 110 32.52 -9.81 8.35
C GLU A 110 32.57 -8.49 9.13
N ARG A 111 31.69 -7.55 8.82
CA ARG A 111 31.58 -6.27 9.54
C ARG A 111 31.26 -6.46 11.03
N ALA A 112 30.46 -7.46 11.38
CA ALA A 112 30.14 -7.77 12.78
C ALA A 112 31.33 -8.33 13.58
N GLY A 113 32.36 -8.87 12.91
CA GLY A 113 33.60 -9.29 13.54
C GLY A 113 34.49 -8.15 14.03
N PHE A 114 34.25 -6.92 13.57
CA PHE A 114 35.03 -5.74 14.00
C PHE A 114 34.38 -5.05 15.18
N ALA A 115 35.18 -4.64 16.14
CA ALA A 115 34.73 -3.83 17.27
C ALA A 115 34.07 -2.52 16.82
N PRO A 116 33.14 -1.93 17.60
CA PRO A 116 32.58 -0.63 17.31
C PRO A 116 33.69 0.44 17.29
N ALA A 117 33.53 1.43 16.43
CA ALA A 117 34.52 2.49 16.25
C ALA A 117 34.48 3.55 17.37
N ARG A 118 33.29 3.81 17.90
CA ARG A 118 33.04 4.89 18.89
C ARG A 118 32.12 4.42 20.02
N ASP A 119 31.02 3.78 19.64
CA ASP A 119 29.92 3.48 20.55
C ASP A 119 30.19 2.20 21.36
N ARG A 120 29.29 1.85 22.30
CA ARG A 120 29.44 0.67 23.14
C ARG A 120 29.15 -0.62 22.39
N TYR A 121 28.12 -0.59 21.53
CA TYR A 121 27.68 -1.73 20.75
C TYR A 121 27.68 -1.41 19.27
N LYS A 122 28.02 -2.39 18.46
CA LYS A 122 27.79 -2.38 17.03
C LYS A 122 26.44 -3.03 16.73
N ILE A 123 25.49 -2.23 16.26
CA ILE A 123 24.10 -2.62 16.12
C ILE A 123 23.74 -2.74 14.65
N PHE A 124 23.15 -3.86 14.28
CA PHE A 124 22.66 -4.12 12.94
C PHE A 124 21.13 -4.13 12.96
N ILE A 125 20.51 -3.17 12.28
CA ILE A 125 19.05 -3.09 12.08
C ILE A 125 18.77 -3.60 10.68
N LEU A 126 18.10 -4.75 10.58
CA LEU A 126 17.65 -5.33 9.31
C LEU A 126 16.15 -5.03 9.16
N ASP A 127 15.82 -4.04 8.34
CA ASP A 127 14.42 -3.71 8.03
C ASP A 127 13.90 -4.63 6.91
N GLU A 128 12.59 -4.90 6.95
CA GLU A 128 11.89 -5.88 6.09
C GLU A 128 12.63 -7.24 6.03
N ALA A 129 13.08 -7.71 7.20
CA ALA A 129 13.91 -8.91 7.34
C ALA A 129 13.33 -10.16 6.65
N HIS A 130 12.01 -10.24 6.42
CA HIS A 130 11.37 -11.32 5.66
C HIS A 130 11.81 -11.40 4.19
N MET A 131 12.44 -10.35 3.65
CA MET A 131 12.98 -10.32 2.29
C MET A 131 14.35 -11.01 2.18
N VAL A 132 15.05 -11.24 3.29
CA VAL A 132 16.32 -11.98 3.28
C VAL A 132 16.12 -13.41 2.79
N THR A 133 16.92 -13.82 1.80
CA THR A 133 16.82 -15.18 1.27
C THR A 133 17.17 -16.24 2.33
N PRO A 134 16.65 -17.48 2.23
CA PRO A 134 17.02 -18.55 3.15
C PRO A 134 18.53 -18.80 3.22
N GLN A 135 19.22 -18.64 2.10
CA GLN A 135 20.69 -18.77 2.03
C GLN A 135 21.39 -17.60 2.74
N GLY A 136 20.86 -16.36 2.62
CA GLY A 136 21.34 -15.19 3.36
C GLY A 136 21.16 -15.38 4.87
N PHE A 137 20.01 -15.83 5.32
CA PHE A 137 19.81 -16.15 6.75
C PHE A 137 20.77 -17.23 7.25
N ASN A 138 21.00 -18.29 6.46
CA ASN A 138 21.95 -19.34 6.83
C ASN A 138 23.39 -18.80 6.99
N ALA A 139 23.78 -17.80 6.19
CA ALA A 139 25.09 -17.15 6.35
C ALA A 139 25.20 -16.32 7.64
N LEU A 140 24.06 -15.80 8.15
CA LEU A 140 23.97 -15.04 9.40
C LEU A 140 23.80 -15.92 10.64
N LEU A 141 23.32 -17.17 10.51
CA LEU A 141 22.98 -18.01 11.67
C LEU A 141 24.08 -18.07 12.70
N LYS A 142 25.32 -18.34 12.27
CA LYS A 142 26.45 -18.52 13.20
C LYS A 142 26.71 -17.28 14.05
N ILE A 143 26.60 -16.07 13.48
CA ILE A 143 26.86 -14.83 14.19
C ILE A 143 25.66 -14.38 15.05
N VAL A 144 24.45 -14.83 14.72
CA VAL A 144 23.26 -14.62 15.55
C VAL A 144 23.19 -15.63 16.68
N GLU A 145 23.73 -16.83 16.52
CA GLU A 145 23.81 -17.86 17.58
C GLU A 145 24.89 -17.55 18.60
N GLU A 146 26.07 -17.17 18.14
CA GLU A 146 27.26 -16.89 18.95
C GLU A 146 27.83 -15.52 18.56
N PRO A 147 27.13 -14.41 18.88
CA PRO A 147 27.60 -13.08 18.54
C PRO A 147 28.78 -12.67 19.43
N PRO A 148 29.70 -11.84 18.93
CA PRO A 148 30.64 -11.12 19.78
C PRO A 148 29.88 -10.28 20.84
N GLU A 149 30.46 -10.10 22.02
CA GLU A 149 29.82 -9.40 23.14
C GLU A 149 29.38 -7.95 22.81
N HIS A 150 30.01 -7.33 21.82
CA HIS A 150 29.74 -5.99 21.37
C HIS A 150 28.73 -5.90 20.22
N VAL A 151 28.12 -7.00 19.79
CA VAL A 151 27.20 -7.03 18.63
C VAL A 151 25.77 -7.23 19.06
N MET A 152 24.86 -6.46 18.45
CA MET A 152 23.42 -6.59 18.63
C MET A 152 22.71 -6.59 17.29
N PHE A 153 21.73 -7.47 17.12
CA PHE A 153 20.87 -7.55 15.94
C PHE A 153 19.44 -7.12 16.28
N ILE A 154 18.83 -6.31 15.42
CA ILE A 154 17.41 -5.93 15.50
C ILE A 154 16.78 -6.20 14.15
N PHE A 155 15.99 -7.26 14.08
CA PHE A 155 15.22 -7.60 12.89
C PHE A 155 13.85 -6.93 12.94
N ALA A 156 13.47 -6.17 11.92
CA ALA A 156 12.14 -5.61 11.77
C ALA A 156 11.44 -6.29 10.57
N THR A 157 10.18 -6.71 10.73
CA THR A 157 9.46 -7.41 9.67
C THR A 157 7.96 -7.16 9.73
N THR A 158 7.32 -7.12 8.56
CA THR A 158 5.85 -7.16 8.44
C THR A 158 5.32 -8.59 8.43
N GLU A 159 6.15 -9.58 8.08
CA GLU A 159 5.76 -10.98 7.94
C GLU A 159 6.66 -11.91 8.76
N PRO A 160 6.40 -12.07 10.07
CA PRO A 160 7.26 -12.85 10.96
C PRO A 160 7.34 -14.33 10.57
N ASP A 161 6.32 -14.88 9.92
CA ASP A 161 6.28 -16.29 9.51
C ASP A 161 7.23 -16.62 8.36
N LYS A 162 7.61 -15.61 7.57
CA LYS A 162 8.62 -15.77 6.51
C LYS A 162 10.07 -15.72 7.05
N VAL A 163 10.28 -15.20 8.26
CA VAL A 163 11.60 -15.27 8.91
C VAL A 163 11.84 -16.70 9.37
N ILE A 164 13.01 -17.26 9.02
CA ILE A 164 13.31 -18.68 9.32
C ILE A 164 13.21 -18.97 10.84
N GLY A 165 12.66 -20.12 11.16
CA GLY A 165 12.41 -20.53 12.55
C GLY A 165 13.65 -20.54 13.45
N THR A 166 14.81 -20.80 12.89
CA THR A 166 16.11 -20.79 13.57
C THR A 166 16.51 -19.39 14.07
N ILE A 167 16.22 -18.33 13.33
CA ILE A 167 16.40 -16.93 13.78
C ILE A 167 15.34 -16.57 14.80
N ARG A 168 14.05 -16.87 14.54
CA ARG A 168 12.95 -16.56 15.48
C ARG A 168 13.15 -17.15 16.86
N SER A 169 13.68 -18.37 16.94
CA SER A 169 13.91 -19.04 18.23
C SER A 169 15.05 -18.45 19.08
N ARG A 170 15.89 -17.58 18.48
CA ARG A 170 17.06 -16.94 19.10
C ARG A 170 16.89 -15.44 19.33
N THR A 171 15.74 -14.92 18.94
CA THR A 171 15.41 -13.49 19.06
C THR A 171 14.34 -13.26 20.12
N HIS A 172 14.43 -12.19 20.88
CA HIS A 172 13.32 -11.71 21.68
C HIS A 172 12.29 -11.04 20.79
N HIS A 173 11.09 -11.63 20.72
CA HIS A 173 10.04 -11.23 19.80
C HIS A 173 9.09 -10.22 20.44
N TYR A 174 8.93 -9.06 19.80
CA TYR A 174 8.05 -7.96 20.19
C TYR A 174 7.04 -7.67 19.07
N PRO A 175 5.76 -8.04 19.24
CA PRO A 175 4.72 -7.80 18.25
C PRO A 175 4.14 -6.39 18.38
N PHE A 176 4.34 -5.57 17.37
CA PHE A 176 3.69 -4.26 17.19
C PHE A 176 2.30 -4.43 16.60
N ARG A 177 1.40 -3.49 16.90
CA ARG A 177 0.02 -3.50 16.46
C ARG A 177 -0.33 -2.21 15.74
N LEU A 178 -1.42 -2.21 14.98
CA LEU A 178 -2.04 -0.97 14.51
C LEU A 178 -2.49 -0.16 15.73
N VAL A 179 -2.37 1.15 15.64
CA VAL A 179 -2.74 2.07 16.73
C VAL A 179 -4.25 2.27 16.71
N PRO A 180 -4.94 2.06 17.83
CA PRO A 180 -6.37 2.34 17.93
C PRO A 180 -6.69 3.81 17.70
N LYS A 181 -7.91 4.10 17.25
CA LYS A 181 -8.34 5.46 16.92
C LYS A 181 -8.39 6.37 18.14
N GLU A 182 -8.70 5.82 19.29
CA GLU A 182 -8.76 6.52 20.58
C GLU A 182 -7.40 7.06 21.03
N VAL A 183 -6.31 6.44 20.54
CA VAL A 183 -4.92 6.90 20.77
C VAL A 183 -4.44 7.78 19.63
N MET A 184 -4.85 7.44 18.39
CA MET A 184 -4.44 8.17 17.19
C MET A 184 -5.07 9.57 17.14
N GLY A 185 -6.38 9.70 17.48
CA GLY A 185 -7.11 10.97 17.39
C GLY A 185 -6.43 12.11 18.16
N PRO A 186 -6.25 12.01 19.49
CA PRO A 186 -5.57 13.04 20.27
C PRO A 186 -4.14 13.36 19.77
N TYR A 187 -3.45 12.38 19.24
CA TYR A 187 -2.12 12.59 18.65
C TYR A 187 -2.17 13.43 17.37
N LEU A 188 -3.16 13.21 16.50
CA LEU A 188 -3.36 14.03 15.30
C LEU A 188 -3.83 15.46 15.66
N GLU A 189 -4.69 15.61 16.67
CA GLU A 189 -5.10 16.91 17.19
C GLU A 189 -3.90 17.72 17.65
N GLN A 190 -3.01 17.12 18.45
CA GLN A 190 -1.77 17.77 18.88
C GLN A 190 -0.90 18.19 17.69
N ILE A 191 -0.76 17.34 16.67
CA ILE A 191 0.03 17.68 15.47
C ILE A 191 -0.60 18.86 14.72
N CYS A 192 -1.93 18.91 14.61
CA CYS A 192 -2.62 20.03 13.98
C CYS A 192 -2.38 21.34 14.76
N GLU A 193 -2.39 21.29 16.10
CA GLU A 193 -2.07 22.41 16.95
C GLU A 193 -0.61 22.89 16.75
N ASP A 194 0.35 21.96 16.73
CA ASP A 194 1.79 22.26 16.52
C ASP A 194 2.05 22.88 15.14
N GLU A 195 1.31 22.45 14.11
CA GLU A 195 1.40 22.96 12.73
C GLU A 195 0.51 24.20 12.49
N HIS A 196 -0.25 24.65 13.51
CA HIS A 196 -1.19 25.78 13.43
C HIS A 196 -2.25 25.62 12.33
N ILE A 197 -2.81 24.42 12.21
CA ILE A 197 -3.85 24.05 11.25
C ILE A 197 -5.11 23.68 12.02
N GLU A 198 -6.24 24.28 11.64
CA GLU A 198 -7.57 23.86 12.11
C GLU A 198 -8.14 22.78 11.18
N ALA A 199 -8.58 21.68 11.75
CA ALA A 199 -9.29 20.63 11.01
C ALA A 199 -10.77 20.68 11.35
N GLU A 200 -11.63 20.83 10.33
CA GLU A 200 -13.09 20.74 10.54
C GLU A 200 -13.48 19.39 11.16
N PRO A 201 -14.62 19.35 11.89
CA PRO A 201 -15.11 18.11 12.48
C PRO A 201 -15.22 16.99 11.44
N GLY A 202 -14.58 15.85 11.74
CA GLY A 202 -14.57 14.68 10.84
C GLY A 202 -13.33 14.54 9.97
N VAL A 203 -12.58 15.60 9.70
CA VAL A 203 -11.35 15.53 8.86
C VAL A 203 -10.33 14.56 9.42
N LEU A 204 -10.05 14.62 10.73
CA LEU A 204 -9.10 13.69 11.37
C LEU A 204 -9.60 12.24 11.34
N ARG A 205 -10.91 12.01 11.40
CA ARG A 205 -11.50 10.68 11.22
C ARG A 205 -11.26 10.14 9.82
N LEU A 206 -11.43 10.98 8.78
CA LEU A 206 -11.09 10.59 7.41
C LEU A 206 -9.61 10.22 7.27
N ALA A 207 -8.70 11.00 7.88
CA ALA A 207 -7.27 10.70 7.88
C ALA A 207 -6.96 9.35 8.58
N MET A 208 -7.55 9.10 9.75
CA MET A 208 -7.41 7.83 10.48
C MET A 208 -7.98 6.64 9.70
N ARG A 209 -9.12 6.82 9.04
CA ARG A 209 -9.75 5.81 8.19
C ARG A 209 -8.86 5.47 7.00
N ALA A 210 -8.30 6.48 6.31
CA ALA A 210 -7.38 6.29 5.19
C ALA A 210 -6.09 5.60 5.62
N GLY A 211 -5.55 5.94 6.80
CA GLY A 211 -4.31 5.40 7.35
C GLY A 211 -4.45 4.01 7.98
N GLY A 212 -5.70 3.56 8.26
CA GLY A 212 -6.00 2.20 8.75
C GLY A 212 -5.27 1.81 10.04
N GLY A 213 -4.95 2.77 10.93
CA GLY A 213 -4.21 2.55 12.18
C GLY A 213 -2.67 2.53 12.04
N SER A 214 -2.16 2.72 10.84
CA SER A 214 -0.73 2.94 10.57
C SER A 214 -0.38 4.40 10.86
N VAL A 215 0.47 4.66 11.85
CA VAL A 215 0.89 6.04 12.18
C VAL A 215 1.54 6.74 10.98
N ARG A 216 2.43 6.03 10.27
CA ARG A 216 3.12 6.58 9.11
C ARG A 216 2.16 6.96 7.97
N ASP A 217 1.20 6.07 7.67
CA ASP A 217 0.30 6.28 6.54
C ASP A 217 -0.75 7.34 6.92
N THR A 218 -1.25 7.35 8.16
CA THR A 218 -2.14 8.40 8.68
C THR A 218 -1.48 9.78 8.64
N LEU A 219 -0.21 9.90 9.09
CA LEU A 219 0.53 11.16 9.01
C LEU A 219 0.81 11.59 7.56
N SER A 220 1.03 10.64 6.66
CA SER A 220 1.21 10.96 5.23
C SER A 220 -0.08 11.49 4.60
N VAL A 221 -1.23 10.95 5.00
CA VAL A 221 -2.55 11.43 4.59
C VAL A 221 -2.81 12.82 5.18
N LEU A 222 -2.53 13.02 6.48
CA LEU A 222 -2.70 14.32 7.12
C LEU A 222 -1.82 15.39 6.47
N ASP A 223 -0.56 15.09 6.15
CA ASP A 223 0.36 15.96 5.42
C ASP A 223 -0.23 16.39 4.07
N GLN A 224 -0.83 15.45 3.34
CA GLN A 224 -1.51 15.73 2.07
C GLN A 224 -2.73 16.63 2.26
N LEU A 225 -3.51 16.44 3.32
CA LEU A 225 -4.67 17.28 3.64
C LEU A 225 -4.23 18.71 4.02
N MET A 226 -3.16 18.85 4.79
CA MET A 226 -2.60 20.14 5.20
C MET A 226 -2.12 20.99 4.01
N VAL A 227 -1.58 20.35 2.96
CA VAL A 227 -1.20 21.06 1.72
C VAL A 227 -2.45 21.66 1.03
N GLY A 228 -3.61 21.07 1.21
CA GLY A 228 -4.90 21.55 0.69
C GLY A 228 -5.63 22.56 1.59
N ALA A 229 -5.05 22.91 2.76
CA ALA A 229 -5.68 23.86 3.69
C ALA A 229 -5.78 25.27 3.09
N VAL A 230 -6.88 25.94 3.34
CA VAL A 230 -7.14 27.34 2.95
C VAL A 230 -7.24 28.17 4.22
N ASP A 231 -6.49 29.25 4.30
CA ASP A 231 -6.44 30.14 5.48
C ASP A 231 -6.15 29.41 6.81
N GLY A 232 -5.34 28.32 6.74
CA GLY A 232 -4.99 27.53 7.91
C GLY A 232 -6.07 26.53 8.35
N SER A 233 -7.13 26.32 7.55
CA SER A 233 -8.21 25.38 7.86
C SER A 233 -8.35 24.31 6.79
N ILE A 234 -8.62 23.07 7.22
CA ILE A 234 -8.93 21.94 6.33
C ILE A 234 -10.43 21.72 6.36
N ALA A 235 -11.10 22.05 5.23
CA ALA A 235 -12.52 21.82 5.08
C ALA A 235 -12.83 20.32 4.85
N TYR A 236 -13.91 19.83 5.45
CA TYR A 236 -14.34 18.43 5.36
C TYR A 236 -14.59 17.98 3.91
N ASP A 237 -15.32 18.78 3.12
CA ASP A 237 -15.63 18.47 1.72
C ASP A 237 -14.37 18.38 0.85
N SER A 238 -13.40 19.26 1.12
CA SER A 238 -12.10 19.22 0.45
C SER A 238 -11.30 17.96 0.80
N ALA A 239 -11.34 17.54 2.06
CA ALA A 239 -10.71 16.30 2.52
C ALA A 239 -11.35 15.06 1.89
N VAL A 240 -12.68 14.98 1.83
CA VAL A 240 -13.44 13.92 1.17
C VAL A 240 -13.04 13.82 -0.31
N ALA A 241 -13.05 14.96 -1.01
CA ALA A 241 -12.71 15.01 -2.44
C ALA A 241 -11.24 14.62 -2.71
N LEU A 242 -10.29 15.07 -1.87
CA LEU A 242 -8.87 14.80 -2.03
C LEU A 242 -8.53 13.33 -1.77
N LEU A 243 -9.17 12.71 -0.79
CA LEU A 243 -8.95 11.30 -0.42
C LEU A 243 -9.77 10.33 -1.27
N GLY A 244 -10.70 10.82 -2.09
CA GLY A 244 -11.56 10.03 -2.95
C GLY A 244 -12.59 9.19 -2.16
N PHE A 245 -12.90 9.59 -0.93
CA PHE A 245 -13.98 8.98 -0.17
C PHE A 245 -15.33 9.33 -0.76
N THR A 246 -16.28 8.41 -0.63
CA THR A 246 -17.67 8.70 -0.99
C THR A 246 -18.33 9.49 0.13
N PRO A 247 -19.02 10.60 -0.17
CA PRO A 247 -19.83 11.29 0.82
C PRO A 247 -20.85 10.33 1.47
N ASP A 248 -20.96 10.36 2.80
CA ASP A 248 -21.86 9.46 3.55
C ASP A 248 -23.33 9.58 3.10
N ALA A 249 -23.72 10.76 2.65
CA ALA A 249 -25.03 10.98 2.06
C ALA A 249 -25.31 10.10 0.83
N LEU A 250 -24.31 9.87 -0.04
CA LEU A 250 -24.47 8.99 -1.21
C LEU A 250 -24.54 7.51 -0.82
N ILE A 251 -23.83 7.11 0.23
CA ILE A 251 -23.91 5.74 0.77
C ILE A 251 -25.29 5.50 1.38
N SER A 252 -25.81 6.48 2.17
CA SER A 252 -27.14 6.41 2.75
C SER A 252 -28.22 6.35 1.68
N GLU A 253 -28.13 7.22 0.65
CA GLU A 253 -29.04 7.22 -0.50
C GLU A 253 -29.02 5.88 -1.26
N ALA A 254 -27.85 5.26 -1.42
CA ALA A 254 -27.73 3.93 -2.05
C ALA A 254 -28.42 2.84 -1.23
N ILE A 255 -28.25 2.83 0.10
CA ILE A 255 -28.90 1.88 1.00
C ILE A 255 -30.41 2.06 0.98
N ASP A 256 -30.90 3.31 1.04
CA ASP A 256 -32.32 3.61 0.96
C ASP A 256 -32.93 3.16 -0.38
N ALA A 257 -32.24 3.44 -1.49
CA ALA A 257 -32.68 2.98 -2.81
C ALA A 257 -32.78 1.44 -2.91
N VAL A 258 -31.87 0.70 -2.26
CA VAL A 258 -31.96 -0.78 -2.19
C VAL A 258 -33.10 -1.20 -1.26
N ALA A 259 -33.31 -0.55 -0.12
CA ALA A 259 -34.39 -0.83 0.81
C ALA A 259 -35.77 -0.65 0.14
N ASP A 260 -35.92 0.44 -0.62
CA ASP A 260 -37.14 0.81 -1.34
C ASP A 260 -37.30 0.06 -2.69
N LYS A 261 -36.32 -0.75 -3.09
CA LYS A 261 -36.26 -1.43 -4.39
C LYS A 261 -36.33 -0.47 -5.57
N ASN A 262 -35.82 0.73 -5.39
CA ASN A 262 -35.84 1.79 -6.38
C ASN A 262 -34.57 1.74 -7.27
N GLY A 263 -34.68 1.10 -8.43
CA GLY A 263 -33.57 0.99 -9.39
C GLY A 263 -33.14 2.33 -9.95
N GLU A 264 -34.09 3.24 -10.23
CA GLU A 264 -33.78 4.56 -10.78
C GLU A 264 -32.91 5.37 -9.81
N ALA A 265 -33.29 5.39 -8.52
CA ALA A 265 -32.52 6.07 -7.48
C ALA A 265 -31.11 5.47 -7.33
N LEU A 266 -30.99 4.12 -7.30
CA LEU A 266 -29.71 3.45 -7.14
C LEU A 266 -28.76 3.72 -8.33
N TYR A 267 -29.26 3.64 -9.56
CA TYR A 267 -28.47 4.02 -10.75
C TYR A 267 -28.14 5.53 -10.76
N GLY A 268 -29.03 6.37 -10.22
CA GLY A 268 -28.77 7.79 -10.00
C GLY A 268 -27.59 8.05 -9.07
N VAL A 269 -27.49 7.29 -7.96
CA VAL A 269 -26.31 7.34 -7.06
C VAL A 269 -25.05 6.93 -7.79
N ILE A 270 -25.07 5.82 -8.54
CA ILE A 270 -23.90 5.37 -9.31
C ILE A 270 -23.46 6.46 -10.31
N GLN A 271 -24.40 7.12 -10.96
CA GLN A 271 -24.10 8.23 -11.86
C GLN A 271 -23.44 9.40 -11.10
N LYS A 272 -23.92 9.75 -9.89
CA LYS A 272 -23.30 10.79 -9.05
C LYS A 272 -21.88 10.41 -8.64
N VAL A 273 -21.63 9.15 -8.26
CA VAL A 273 -20.30 8.62 -7.90
C VAL A 273 -19.35 8.74 -9.09
N VAL A 274 -19.77 8.31 -10.27
CA VAL A 274 -18.91 8.31 -11.48
C VAL A 274 -18.65 9.73 -12.00
N VAL A 275 -19.67 10.58 -12.04
CA VAL A 275 -19.56 11.98 -12.52
C VAL A 275 -18.81 12.84 -11.52
N GLY A 276 -19.02 12.60 -10.21
CA GLY A 276 -18.31 13.28 -9.13
C GLY A 276 -16.82 12.92 -9.04
N GLY A 277 -16.39 11.90 -9.79
CA GLY A 277 -14.97 11.49 -9.84
C GLY A 277 -14.53 10.69 -8.61
N PHE A 278 -15.48 10.18 -7.81
CA PHE A 278 -15.16 9.31 -6.67
C PHE A 278 -14.65 7.95 -7.14
N ASP A 279 -13.79 7.31 -6.32
CA ASP A 279 -13.26 5.99 -6.63
C ASP A 279 -14.36 4.93 -6.51
N PRO A 280 -14.73 4.23 -7.60
CA PRO A 280 -15.74 3.19 -7.58
C PRO A 280 -15.45 2.03 -6.62
N ARG A 281 -14.18 1.68 -6.42
CA ARG A 281 -13.78 0.64 -5.48
C ARG A 281 -14.02 1.10 -4.03
N ARG A 282 -13.64 2.35 -3.74
CA ARG A 282 -13.85 2.96 -2.43
C ARG A 282 -15.32 3.04 -2.09
N PHE A 283 -16.17 3.43 -3.06
CA PHE A 283 -17.62 3.41 -2.88
C PHE A 283 -18.14 2.04 -2.45
N VAL A 284 -17.64 0.95 -3.06
CA VAL A 284 -18.04 -0.42 -2.70
C VAL A 284 -17.52 -0.82 -1.31
N GLU A 285 -16.30 -0.39 -0.94
CA GLU A 285 -15.74 -0.59 0.41
C GLU A 285 -16.57 0.14 1.47
N ASP A 286 -16.94 1.39 1.21
CA ASP A 286 -17.75 2.22 2.10
C ASP A 286 -19.19 1.65 2.24
N LEU A 287 -19.77 1.18 1.13
CA LEU A 287 -21.06 0.50 1.12
C LEU A 287 -21.03 -0.79 1.95
N LEU A 288 -19.96 -1.58 1.86
CA LEU A 288 -19.77 -2.79 2.67
C LEU A 288 -19.67 -2.46 4.16
N ALA A 289 -18.90 -1.41 4.50
CA ALA A 289 -18.79 -0.94 5.88
C ALA A 289 -20.15 -0.55 6.45
N ARG A 290 -20.97 0.17 5.69
CA ARG A 290 -22.33 0.54 6.06
C ARG A 290 -23.23 -0.69 6.30
N VAL A 291 -23.22 -1.66 5.37
CA VAL A 291 -24.00 -2.91 5.52
C VAL A 291 -23.55 -3.69 6.76
N ARG A 292 -22.25 -3.72 7.08
CA ARG A 292 -21.73 -4.32 8.32
C ARG A 292 -22.33 -3.63 9.56
N ASP A 293 -22.35 -2.31 9.59
CA ASP A 293 -22.88 -1.57 10.74
C ASP A 293 -24.40 -1.82 10.93
N LEU A 294 -25.15 -1.88 9.83
CA LEU A 294 -26.55 -2.27 9.86
C LEU A 294 -26.76 -3.71 10.35
N LEU A 295 -25.88 -4.66 9.98
CA LEU A 295 -25.88 -6.03 10.51
C LEU A 295 -25.61 -6.06 12.01
N VAL A 296 -24.62 -5.27 12.49
CA VAL A 296 -24.29 -5.17 13.91
C VAL A 296 -25.48 -4.64 14.71
N LEU A 297 -26.16 -3.60 14.20
CA LEU A 297 -27.37 -3.06 14.83
C LEU A 297 -28.54 -4.06 14.83
N THR A 298 -28.73 -4.78 13.74
CA THR A 298 -29.80 -5.78 13.62
C THR A 298 -29.61 -6.95 14.60
N LEU A 299 -28.35 -7.39 14.81
CA LEU A 299 -28.02 -8.51 15.68
C LEU A 299 -27.91 -8.13 17.16
N GLY A 300 -27.31 -6.98 17.46
CA GLY A 300 -26.97 -6.57 18.82
C GLY A 300 -27.90 -5.52 19.44
N GLY A 301 -28.79 -4.94 18.63
CA GLY A 301 -29.68 -3.85 19.07
C GLY A 301 -28.89 -2.68 19.67
N THR A 302 -29.48 -2.01 20.67
CA THR A 302 -28.87 -0.86 21.34
C THR A 302 -27.56 -1.16 22.07
N ARG A 303 -27.30 -2.42 22.42
CA ARG A 303 -26.03 -2.82 23.06
C ARG A 303 -24.85 -2.88 22.10
N ALA A 304 -25.12 -2.91 20.81
CA ALA A 304 -24.08 -2.99 19.79
C ALA A 304 -23.59 -1.61 19.32
N GLU A 305 -24.16 -0.52 19.79
CA GLU A 305 -23.78 0.84 19.41
C GLU A 305 -22.29 1.13 19.65
N SER A 306 -21.70 0.58 20.71
CA SER A 306 -20.27 0.68 21.03
C SER A 306 -19.33 -0.10 20.07
N VAL A 307 -19.88 -0.94 19.20
CA VAL A 307 -19.14 -1.76 18.24
C VAL A 307 -19.25 -1.23 16.80
N LEU A 308 -20.08 -0.20 16.61
CA LEU A 308 -20.24 0.45 15.31
C LEU A 308 -18.95 1.12 14.86
N SER A 309 -18.83 1.34 13.55
CA SER A 309 -17.76 2.18 13.02
C SER A 309 -17.93 3.62 13.53
N ASP A 310 -16.83 4.38 13.57
CA ASP A 310 -16.88 5.79 13.99
C ASP A 310 -17.72 6.66 13.03
N ASP A 311 -17.77 6.25 11.77
CA ASP A 311 -18.59 6.92 10.77
C ASP A 311 -20.08 6.74 11.13
N ALA A 312 -20.50 5.52 11.47
CA ALA A 312 -21.84 5.22 11.92
C ALA A 312 -22.19 5.90 13.26
N ALA A 313 -21.24 6.00 14.19
CA ALA A 313 -21.45 6.71 15.46
C ALA A 313 -21.60 8.23 15.31
N ALA A 314 -21.10 8.80 14.23
CA ALA A 314 -21.23 10.22 13.91
C ALA A 314 -22.48 10.56 13.12
N GLU A 315 -23.14 9.57 12.54
CA GLU A 315 -24.37 9.72 11.77
C GLU A 315 -25.63 9.74 12.65
N ASN A 316 -26.76 10.04 12.01
CA ASN A 316 -28.05 9.94 12.66
C ASN A 316 -28.41 8.48 12.95
N MET A 317 -28.30 8.06 14.21
CA MET A 317 -28.61 6.70 14.67
C MET A 317 -30.03 6.24 14.32
N ASP A 318 -30.98 7.20 14.18
CA ASP A 318 -32.36 6.88 13.81
C ASP A 318 -32.48 6.45 12.35
N ASP A 319 -31.67 7.03 11.44
CA ASP A 319 -31.58 6.58 10.04
C ASP A 319 -30.95 5.19 9.94
N LEU A 320 -29.89 4.92 10.69
CA LEU A 320 -29.29 3.59 10.74
C LEU A 320 -30.28 2.52 11.22
N ARG A 321 -31.02 2.81 12.29
CA ARG A 321 -32.06 1.90 12.80
C ARG A 321 -33.19 1.69 11.81
N ARG A 322 -33.62 2.77 11.13
CA ARG A 322 -34.63 2.71 10.07
C ARG A 322 -34.16 1.81 8.92
N GLN A 323 -32.96 2.02 8.40
CA GLN A 323 -32.37 1.22 7.32
C GLN A 323 -32.21 -0.24 7.74
N ALA A 324 -31.70 -0.51 8.94
CA ALA A 324 -31.55 -1.87 9.48
C ALA A 324 -32.90 -2.61 9.57
N SER A 325 -33.95 -1.91 10.05
CA SER A 325 -35.31 -2.46 10.16
C SER A 325 -35.95 -2.71 8.79
N ALA A 326 -35.75 -1.80 7.83
CA ALA A 326 -36.32 -1.93 6.48
C ALA A 326 -35.71 -3.08 5.67
N LEU A 327 -34.42 -3.36 5.85
CA LEU A 327 -33.72 -4.43 5.15
C LEU A 327 -33.84 -5.78 5.85
N GLY A 328 -33.66 -5.81 7.16
CA GLY A 328 -33.65 -7.03 7.95
C GLY A 328 -32.42 -7.93 7.74
N LEU A 329 -32.22 -8.89 8.66
CA LEU A 329 -30.99 -9.70 8.72
C LEU A 329 -30.68 -10.47 7.44
N SER A 330 -31.66 -11.11 6.85
CA SER A 330 -31.46 -11.94 5.65
C SER A 330 -30.98 -11.13 4.45
N ALA A 331 -31.64 -9.99 4.17
CA ALA A 331 -31.24 -9.15 3.05
C ALA A 331 -29.87 -8.50 3.29
N LEU A 332 -29.59 -8.04 4.51
CA LEU A 332 -28.29 -7.47 4.86
C LEU A 332 -27.15 -8.47 4.69
N THR A 333 -27.35 -9.75 5.09
CA THR A 333 -26.35 -10.80 4.90
C THR A 333 -26.10 -11.05 3.41
N GLN A 334 -27.15 -11.17 2.61
CA GLN A 334 -27.05 -11.38 1.16
C GLN A 334 -26.39 -10.17 0.47
N MET A 335 -26.70 -8.95 0.91
CA MET A 335 -26.04 -7.73 0.42
C MET A 335 -24.55 -7.76 0.73
N ALA A 336 -24.15 -8.09 1.98
CA ALA A 336 -22.76 -8.17 2.38
C ALA A 336 -21.97 -9.17 1.51
N ASP A 337 -22.52 -10.37 1.28
CA ASP A 337 -21.90 -11.39 0.43
C ASP A 337 -21.74 -10.90 -1.02
N THR A 338 -22.80 -10.28 -1.58
CA THR A 338 -22.80 -9.76 -2.95
C THR A 338 -21.78 -8.64 -3.14
N ILE A 339 -21.71 -7.69 -2.18
CA ILE A 339 -20.77 -6.58 -2.19
C ILE A 339 -19.34 -7.10 -2.04
N ASN A 340 -19.09 -7.99 -1.08
CA ASN A 340 -17.77 -8.58 -0.85
C ASN A 340 -17.26 -9.37 -2.07
N ALA A 341 -18.12 -10.17 -2.70
CA ALA A 341 -17.78 -10.89 -3.94
C ALA A 341 -17.48 -9.93 -5.10
N THR A 342 -18.19 -8.81 -5.19
CA THR A 342 -17.94 -7.77 -6.20
C THR A 342 -16.61 -7.08 -5.95
N LEU A 343 -16.30 -6.71 -4.70
CA LEU A 343 -15.06 -6.07 -4.29
C LEU A 343 -13.84 -6.92 -4.62
N ALA A 344 -13.88 -8.23 -4.34
CA ALA A 344 -12.81 -9.17 -4.68
C ALA A 344 -12.51 -9.21 -6.19
N ASN A 345 -13.53 -8.96 -7.02
CA ASN A 345 -13.44 -8.97 -8.47
C ASN A 345 -13.24 -7.57 -9.11
N MET A 346 -13.04 -6.51 -8.34
CA MET A 346 -12.88 -5.14 -8.89
C MET A 346 -11.54 -4.90 -9.59
N THR A 347 -10.65 -5.86 -9.60
CA THR A 347 -9.39 -5.85 -10.37
C THR A 347 -9.61 -6.47 -11.77
N GLY A 348 -9.01 -5.90 -12.82
CA GLY A 348 -9.02 -6.46 -14.18
C GLY A 348 -9.60 -5.54 -15.26
N ALA A 349 -9.82 -6.08 -16.47
CA ALA A 349 -10.09 -5.32 -17.70
C ALA A 349 -11.50 -4.69 -17.82
N ILE A 350 -12.45 -5.04 -16.95
CA ILE A 350 -13.83 -4.52 -17.01
C ILE A 350 -13.87 -3.14 -16.36
N SER A 351 -14.55 -2.19 -17.04
CA SER A 351 -14.75 -0.83 -16.51
C SER A 351 -15.32 -0.86 -15.07
N PRO A 352 -14.73 -0.11 -14.13
CA PRO A 352 -15.25 0.00 -12.76
C PRO A 352 -16.72 0.44 -12.70
N ARG A 353 -17.13 1.37 -13.59
CA ARG A 353 -18.53 1.79 -13.74
C ARG A 353 -19.47 0.62 -14.03
N MET A 354 -19.14 -0.22 -15.02
CA MET A 354 -19.95 -1.38 -15.37
C MET A 354 -20.10 -2.35 -14.20
N ARG A 355 -19.05 -2.49 -13.37
CA ARG A 355 -19.10 -3.33 -12.17
C ARG A 355 -20.06 -2.77 -11.12
N LEU A 356 -20.12 -1.44 -10.93
CA LEU A 356 -21.10 -0.81 -10.06
C LEU A 356 -22.53 -1.02 -10.58
N GLU A 357 -22.75 -0.88 -11.88
CA GLU A 357 -24.06 -1.08 -12.50
C GLU A 357 -24.52 -2.55 -12.35
N LEU A 358 -23.61 -3.51 -12.51
CA LEU A 358 -23.90 -4.94 -12.25
C LEU A 358 -24.13 -5.23 -10.76
N LEU A 359 -23.39 -4.56 -9.86
CA LEU A 359 -23.63 -4.68 -8.43
C LEU A 359 -25.04 -4.19 -8.07
N ALA A 360 -25.45 -3.04 -8.58
CA ALA A 360 -26.80 -2.50 -8.38
C ALA A 360 -27.90 -3.49 -8.81
N ALA A 361 -27.76 -4.07 -10.02
CA ALA A 361 -28.69 -5.07 -10.51
C ALA A 361 -28.79 -6.29 -9.58
N ARG A 362 -27.66 -6.78 -9.06
CA ARG A 362 -27.61 -7.93 -8.13
C ARG A 362 -28.23 -7.60 -6.77
N LEU A 363 -27.99 -6.40 -6.24
CA LEU A 363 -28.58 -5.97 -4.96
C LEU A 363 -30.09 -5.87 -5.04
N LEU A 364 -30.64 -5.38 -6.16
CA LEU A 364 -32.08 -5.30 -6.39
C LEU A 364 -32.70 -6.69 -6.60
N ALA A 365 -32.09 -7.55 -7.42
CA ALA A 365 -32.59 -8.91 -7.68
C ALA A 365 -32.63 -9.76 -6.40
N GLY A 366 -31.60 -9.69 -5.55
CA GLY A 366 -31.60 -10.40 -4.26
C GLY A 366 -32.74 -9.98 -3.32
N ARG A 367 -33.24 -8.76 -3.45
CA ARG A 367 -34.42 -8.29 -2.71
C ARG A 367 -35.75 -8.87 -3.23
N GLU A 368 -35.81 -9.22 -4.50
CA GLU A 368 -37.01 -9.86 -5.10
C GLU A 368 -37.13 -11.32 -4.70
N GLU A 369 -36.04 -12.07 -4.71
CA GLU A 369 -36.00 -13.47 -4.30
C GLU A 369 -36.36 -13.69 -2.82
N GLY A 370 -35.89 -12.79 -1.95
CA GLY A 370 -36.22 -12.82 -0.51
C GLY A 370 -37.70 -12.66 -0.20
N VAL A 371 -38.46 -11.91 -1.01
CA VAL A 371 -39.90 -11.72 -0.85
C VAL A 371 -40.69 -12.92 -1.38
N ALA A 372 -40.22 -13.54 -2.45
CA ALA A 372 -40.84 -14.74 -3.00
C ALA A 372 -40.73 -15.96 -2.04
N ALA A 373 -39.57 -16.08 -1.34
CA ALA A 373 -39.37 -17.14 -0.34
C ALA A 373 -40.26 -16.96 0.91
N VAL A 374 -40.51 -15.73 1.35
CA VAL A 374 -41.40 -15.44 2.50
C VAL A 374 -42.87 -15.58 2.10
N ALA A 375 -43.26 -15.20 0.89
CA ALA A 375 -44.62 -15.32 0.39
C ALA A 375 -45.01 -16.80 0.17
N SER A 376 -44.07 -17.68 -0.16
CA SER A 376 -44.30 -19.13 -0.31
C SER A 376 -44.37 -19.87 1.02
N SER A 377 -43.92 -19.29 2.14
CA SER A 377 -43.99 -19.90 3.48
C SER A 377 -45.27 -19.54 4.28
N SER A 378 -46.11 -18.63 3.79
CA SER A 378 -47.36 -18.21 4.45
C SER A 378 -48.63 -18.85 3.91
N GLY A 379 -48.51 -19.81 2.93
CA GLY A 379 -49.62 -20.62 2.49
C GLY A 379 -49.74 -21.86 3.37
N VAL A 380 -50.58 -21.81 4.39
CA VAL A 380 -51.05 -23.04 5.11
C VAL A 380 -51.96 -23.82 4.15
N PRO A 381 -51.60 -25.00 3.71
CA PRO A 381 -52.58 -25.88 3.06
C PRO A 381 -53.37 -26.59 4.16
N ASP A 382 -54.63 -26.27 4.20
CA ASP A 382 -55.63 -27.06 4.92
C ASP A 382 -55.75 -28.45 4.26
N PHE A 383 -55.16 -29.47 4.88
CA PHE A 383 -55.33 -30.87 4.48
C PHE A 383 -56.13 -31.60 5.55
N ALA A 384 -57.41 -31.72 5.28
CA ALA A 384 -58.21 -32.78 5.84
C ALA A 384 -57.90 -34.11 5.12
N GLY A 385 -57.47 -35.09 5.91
CA GLY A 385 -57.61 -36.56 5.68
C GLY A 385 -56.77 -37.21 4.60
N ASP A 386 -55.86 -38.05 4.87
CA ASP A 386 -55.90 -39.52 4.91
C ASP A 386 -54.48 -40.13 4.81
N SER A 387 -54.27 -41.09 5.69
CA SER A 387 -53.34 -42.24 5.65
C SER A 387 -52.22 -42.29 4.62
N GLY A 388 -50.93 -42.03 5.09
CA GLY A 388 -49.72 -42.26 4.29
C GLY A 388 -48.37 -41.97 4.94
N ALA A 389 -48.32 -41.77 6.24
CA ALA A 389 -47.08 -41.33 6.94
C ALA A 389 -46.28 -42.51 7.55
N SER A 390 -45.98 -43.58 6.79
CA SER A 390 -45.15 -44.69 7.30
C SER A 390 -43.86 -44.99 6.53
N ALA A 391 -43.61 -44.38 5.38
CA ALA A 391 -42.46 -44.73 4.54
C ALA A 391 -41.28 -43.72 4.60
N ALA A 392 -41.50 -42.49 5.08
CA ALA A 392 -40.46 -41.44 5.08
C ALA A 392 -39.63 -41.38 6.39
N ALA A 393 -40.13 -42.02 7.48
CA ALA A 393 -39.43 -42.01 8.77
C ALA A 393 -38.38 -43.12 8.92
N GLU A 394 -38.37 -44.13 8.07
CA GLU A 394 -37.37 -45.22 8.10
C GLU A 394 -36.10 -44.91 7.31
N SER A 395 -36.15 -44.04 6.30
CA SER A 395 -34.98 -43.63 5.51
C SER A 395 -34.00 -42.74 6.29
N LEU A 396 -34.45 -41.95 7.26
CA LEU A 396 -33.60 -41.05 8.06
C LEU A 396 -32.97 -41.71 9.28
N ARG A 397 -33.50 -42.91 9.72
CA ARG A 397 -32.89 -43.67 10.82
C ARG A 397 -31.75 -44.59 10.37
N GLY A 398 -31.66 -44.95 9.10
CA GLY A 398 -30.58 -45.77 8.54
C GLY A 398 -29.24 -45.02 8.37
N SER A 399 -29.27 -43.71 8.19
CA SER A 399 -28.07 -42.92 7.90
C SER A 399 -27.27 -42.50 9.15
N MET A 400 -27.87 -42.50 10.34
CA MET A 400 -27.19 -42.09 11.60
C MET A 400 -26.60 -43.27 12.40
N ALA A 401 -26.89 -44.52 12.03
CA ALA A 401 -26.32 -45.70 12.71
C ALA A 401 -24.93 -46.12 12.17
N GLY A 402 -24.53 -45.62 11.00
CA GLY A 402 -23.21 -45.90 10.39
C GLY A 402 -22.04 -45.12 10.97
N LEU A 403 -22.26 -43.99 11.68
CA LEU A 403 -21.20 -43.11 12.14
C LEU A 403 -20.76 -43.33 13.59
N ARG A 404 -21.39 -44.27 14.32
CA ARG A 404 -21.06 -44.58 15.72
C ARG A 404 -20.29 -45.89 15.96
N ARG A 405 -19.81 -46.57 14.92
CA ARG A 405 -19.09 -47.86 15.05
C ARG A 405 -17.62 -47.86 14.62
N ARG A 406 -16.96 -46.70 14.62
CA ARG A 406 -15.54 -46.63 14.24
C ARG A 406 -14.59 -46.06 15.29
N THR A 407 -15.00 -46.01 16.53
CA THR A 407 -14.11 -45.56 17.62
C THR A 407 -14.28 -46.44 18.88
N THR A 408 -14.03 -47.74 18.78
CA THR A 408 -13.63 -48.57 19.93
C THR A 408 -13.24 -49.96 19.44
N ARG A 409 -11.96 -50.19 19.26
CA ARG A 409 -11.15 -51.44 19.25
C ARG A 409 -9.83 -51.10 18.58
N ASP A 410 -8.64 -51.25 19.11
CA ASP A 410 -8.13 -52.17 20.13
C ASP A 410 -6.94 -51.54 20.83
N ALA A 411 -6.95 -51.64 22.15
CA ALA A 411 -5.77 -51.58 22.95
C ALA A 411 -5.61 -52.97 23.58
N ALA A 412 -4.62 -53.75 23.13
CA ALA A 412 -3.94 -54.78 23.91
C ALA A 412 -2.79 -55.37 23.08
N GLY A 413 -1.60 -55.05 23.43
CA GLY A 413 -0.47 -55.81 23.89
C GLY A 413 0.08 -56.92 22.96
N VAL A 414 1.36 -56.81 22.64
CA VAL A 414 2.38 -57.84 22.92
C VAL A 414 3.74 -57.36 22.41
N ARG A 415 4.75 -57.51 23.23
CA ARG A 415 6.18 -57.19 23.07
C ARG A 415 6.96 -58.29 22.30
N PRO A 416 8.28 -58.21 22.14
CA PRO A 416 9.01 -58.28 20.89
C PRO A 416 9.77 -59.62 20.71
N GLN A 417 10.24 -59.87 19.51
CA GLN A 417 11.40 -60.79 19.34
C GLN A 417 12.24 -60.40 18.11
N ASP A 418 13.55 -60.42 18.37
CA ASP A 418 14.67 -60.31 17.49
C ASP A 418 14.74 -61.39 16.41
N SER A 419 15.29 -61.07 15.24
CA SER A 419 16.34 -61.96 14.66
C SER A 419 17.00 -61.28 13.44
N THR A 420 18.27 -61.17 13.53
CA THR A 420 19.41 -61.02 12.64
C THR A 420 19.39 -61.84 11.35
N SER A 421 19.97 -61.30 10.28
CA SER A 421 21.00 -61.76 9.33
C SER A 421 20.81 -61.12 7.97
N ALA A 422 21.67 -60.29 7.46
CA ALA A 422 23.01 -60.46 6.91
C ALA A 422 23.05 -60.97 5.45
N ILE A 423 23.83 -60.22 4.62
CA ILE A 423 24.50 -60.61 3.38
C ILE A 423 23.62 -60.64 2.11
N ASP A 424 23.87 -59.89 1.02
CA ASP A 424 24.99 -59.81 0.08
C ASP A 424 24.74 -58.74 -1.02
N ALA A 425 25.77 -58.03 -1.44
CA ALA A 425 25.93 -57.44 -2.76
C ALA A 425 26.81 -58.42 -3.58
N PRO A 426 27.09 -58.31 -4.89
CA PRO A 426 27.09 -57.18 -5.83
C PRO A 426 26.65 -57.53 -7.28
N SER A 427 26.62 -56.57 -8.19
CA SER A 427 27.27 -56.55 -9.49
C SER A 427 26.58 -55.66 -10.54
N GLU A 428 27.29 -54.66 -11.01
CA GLU A 428 27.15 -54.07 -12.37
C GLU A 428 27.50 -55.13 -13.43
N PRO A 429 27.14 -55.01 -14.76
CA PRO A 429 27.55 -53.93 -15.63
C PRO A 429 26.70 -53.63 -16.91
N VAL A 430 27.15 -52.58 -17.62
CA VAL A 430 27.18 -52.37 -19.09
C VAL A 430 26.06 -51.53 -19.74
N LYS A 431 26.54 -50.36 -20.23
CA LYS A 431 25.94 -49.50 -21.27
C LYS A 431 25.77 -50.18 -22.63
N PRO A 432 24.87 -49.67 -23.51
CA PRO A 432 25.39 -48.89 -24.63
C PRO A 432 24.67 -47.56 -24.92
N ALA A 433 25.42 -46.71 -25.61
CA ALA A 433 25.11 -45.34 -26.01
C ALA A 433 24.06 -45.25 -27.12
N VAL A 434 23.19 -44.22 -27.04
CA VAL A 434 22.47 -43.66 -28.19
C VAL A 434 22.45 -42.13 -28.04
N GLN A 435 22.75 -41.44 -29.17
CA GLN A 435 22.91 -40.01 -29.33
C GLN A 435 21.62 -39.20 -29.13
N PRO A 436 21.69 -37.87 -28.86
CA PRO A 436 20.58 -37.07 -28.39
C PRO A 436 19.73 -36.48 -29.52
N SER A 437 18.42 -36.56 -29.35
CA SER A 437 17.43 -35.78 -30.10
C SER A 437 17.07 -34.52 -29.30
N ALA A 438 16.99 -33.39 -30.00
CA ALA A 438 16.80 -32.05 -29.46
C ALA A 438 15.50 -31.89 -28.66
N ALA A 439 15.60 -31.34 -27.48
CA ALA A 439 14.46 -30.88 -26.66
C ALA A 439 14.13 -29.42 -26.98
N PRO A 440 12.85 -28.99 -26.84
CA PRO A 440 12.42 -27.63 -27.19
C PRO A 440 12.86 -26.62 -26.13
N MET A 441 13.31 -25.46 -26.60
CA MET A 441 13.76 -24.33 -25.77
C MET A 441 12.62 -23.67 -25.00
N ASN A 442 12.89 -23.35 -23.76
CA ASN A 442 11.99 -22.65 -22.83
C ASN A 442 11.91 -21.15 -23.20
N PRO A 443 10.73 -20.49 -23.17
CA PRO A 443 10.58 -19.08 -23.56
C PRO A 443 11.36 -18.06 -22.70
N ALA A 444 11.86 -18.46 -21.53
CA ALA A 444 12.64 -17.60 -20.65
C ALA A 444 14.05 -17.27 -21.17
N ASP A 445 14.64 -18.16 -21.98
CA ASP A 445 16.01 -17.97 -22.51
C ASP A 445 16.06 -17.03 -23.73
N ALA A 446 14.93 -16.84 -24.43
CA ALA A 446 14.83 -15.90 -25.55
C ALA A 446 14.83 -14.42 -25.10
N VAL A 447 14.36 -14.12 -23.87
CA VAL A 447 14.34 -12.75 -23.32
C VAL A 447 15.73 -12.34 -22.79
N ALA A 448 16.48 -13.27 -22.21
CA ALA A 448 17.83 -13.00 -21.70
C ALA A 448 18.83 -12.66 -22.81
N SER A 449 18.70 -13.29 -23.98
CA SER A 449 19.56 -13.02 -25.15
C SER A 449 19.28 -11.65 -25.81
N GLY A 450 18.02 -11.16 -25.78
CA GLY A 450 17.64 -9.85 -26.32
C GLY A 450 18.14 -8.68 -25.46
N VAL A 451 18.17 -8.83 -24.14
CA VAL A 451 18.65 -7.79 -23.22
C VAL A 451 20.17 -7.65 -23.26
N ALA A 452 20.91 -8.75 -23.43
CA ALA A 452 22.35 -8.72 -23.54
C ALA A 452 22.83 -8.02 -24.83
N SER A 453 22.09 -8.16 -25.93
CA SER A 453 22.39 -7.46 -27.18
C SER A 453 22.15 -5.94 -27.07
N MET A 454 21.05 -5.51 -26.41
CA MET A 454 20.77 -4.08 -26.22
C MET A 454 21.78 -3.37 -25.29
N LEU A 455 22.30 -4.07 -24.30
CA LEU A 455 23.35 -3.52 -23.40
C LEU A 455 24.71 -3.37 -24.10
N ALA A 456 25.04 -4.25 -25.05
CA ALA A 456 26.26 -4.13 -25.84
C ALA A 456 26.23 -2.92 -26.80
N ASP A 457 25.08 -2.64 -27.42
CA ASP A 457 24.92 -1.49 -28.31
C ASP A 457 24.97 -0.14 -27.58
N VAL A 458 24.45 -0.07 -26.35
CA VAL A 458 24.53 1.13 -25.51
C VAL A 458 25.97 1.40 -25.03
N GLN A 459 26.72 0.36 -24.72
CA GLN A 459 28.13 0.47 -24.31
C GLN A 459 29.03 0.93 -25.48
N GLN A 460 28.71 0.53 -26.70
CA GLN A 460 29.46 0.93 -27.89
C GLN A 460 29.16 2.39 -28.27
N ALA A 461 27.92 2.88 -28.05
CA ALA A 461 27.55 4.27 -28.25
C ALA A 461 28.18 5.22 -27.22
N MET A 462 28.38 4.78 -25.97
CA MET A 462 29.05 5.57 -24.93
C MET A 462 30.57 5.69 -25.14
N ASN A 463 31.21 4.70 -25.76
CA ASN A 463 32.63 4.75 -26.06
C ASN A 463 33.01 5.56 -27.30
N ALA A 464 32.04 5.87 -28.17
CA ALA A 464 32.24 6.68 -29.38
C ALA A 464 32.29 8.19 -29.10
N THR A 465 31.85 8.65 -27.93
CA THR A 465 31.80 10.07 -27.56
C THR A 465 32.98 10.57 -26.73
N SER A 466 33.98 9.73 -26.45
CA SER A 466 35.12 10.07 -25.56
C SER A 466 36.46 10.36 -26.27
N SER A 467 36.48 10.54 -27.59
CA SER A 467 37.76 10.74 -28.31
C SER A 467 37.79 11.98 -29.19
N VAL A 468 37.39 13.16 -28.67
CA VAL A 468 37.81 14.45 -29.28
C VAL A 468 38.02 15.47 -28.16
N ALA A 469 39.21 15.53 -27.64
CA ALA A 469 39.70 16.71 -26.91
C ALA A 469 41.25 16.72 -26.94
N ALA A 470 41.86 17.52 -27.78
CA ALA A 470 43.08 18.29 -27.49
C ALA A 470 43.65 18.94 -28.76
N ALA A 471 43.50 20.23 -28.89
CA ALA A 471 44.56 21.14 -29.40
C ALA A 471 44.06 22.60 -29.40
N ALA A 472 44.58 23.41 -28.52
CA ALA A 472 44.75 24.86 -28.72
C ALA A 472 46.12 25.08 -29.35
N PRO A 473 46.37 26.20 -30.08
CA PRO A 473 46.55 27.50 -29.46
C PRO A 473 46.18 28.77 -30.30
N ALA A 474 45.96 29.83 -29.56
CA ALA A 474 46.33 31.24 -29.75
C ALA A 474 46.05 31.99 -31.06
N ALA A 475 45.35 33.10 -30.92
CA ALA A 475 45.70 34.50 -31.17
C ALA A 475 44.51 35.32 -31.72
N THR A 476 44.17 36.35 -30.95
CA THR A 476 43.32 37.50 -31.27
C THR A 476 43.85 38.28 -32.51
N PRO A 477 43.00 39.05 -33.27
CA PRO A 477 42.65 40.38 -32.78
C PRO A 477 41.20 40.86 -33.03
N ALA A 478 40.91 41.86 -32.28
CA ALA A 478 39.82 42.76 -32.12
C ALA A 478 38.93 43.15 -33.32
N SER A 479 37.75 43.61 -32.92
CA SER A 479 36.91 44.66 -33.50
C SER A 479 35.65 44.20 -34.22
N VAL A 480 34.55 44.44 -33.62
CA VAL A 480 33.49 45.39 -33.95
C VAL A 480 32.26 45.06 -33.12
N ALA A 481 31.89 45.92 -32.21
CA ALA A 481 30.64 45.90 -31.51
C ALA A 481 29.51 46.14 -32.49
N THR A 482 28.61 45.14 -32.62
CA THR A 482 27.29 45.39 -33.18
C THR A 482 26.30 45.10 -32.07
N SER A 483 25.62 46.17 -31.65
CA SER A 483 24.60 46.23 -30.63
C SER A 483 23.55 45.11 -30.83
N ALA A 484 23.32 44.32 -29.79
CA ALA A 484 22.13 43.48 -29.71
C ALA A 484 20.89 44.38 -29.76
N PRO A 485 19.84 44.02 -30.53
CA PRO A 485 18.59 44.72 -30.45
C PRO A 485 17.96 44.46 -29.08
N ALA A 486 17.43 45.55 -28.47
CA ALA A 486 16.63 45.48 -27.26
C ALA A 486 15.47 44.48 -27.42
N PRO A 487 15.03 43.82 -26.31
CA PRO A 487 13.89 42.91 -26.38
C PRO A 487 12.67 43.69 -26.86
N VAL A 488 12.17 43.32 -28.02
CA VAL A 488 10.88 43.81 -28.56
C VAL A 488 9.82 43.29 -27.61
N HIS A 489 9.18 44.14 -26.86
CA HIS A 489 7.99 43.84 -26.09
C HIS A 489 6.93 43.37 -27.09
N ASP A 490 6.62 42.08 -27.07
CA ASP A 490 5.56 41.49 -27.91
C ASP A 490 4.22 41.64 -27.16
N ASP A 491 3.49 42.69 -27.48
CA ASP A 491 2.21 43.08 -26.86
C ASP A 491 1.01 42.18 -27.25
N ARG A 492 1.26 41.08 -27.99
CA ARG A 492 0.20 40.15 -28.37
C ARG A 492 -0.33 39.41 -27.15
N THR A 493 -1.66 39.22 -27.11
CA THR A 493 -2.31 38.40 -26.07
C THR A 493 -1.86 36.94 -26.15
N PRO A 494 -1.93 36.17 -25.06
CA PRO A 494 -1.58 34.73 -25.06
C PRO A 494 -2.33 33.96 -26.15
N ASP A 495 -3.58 34.31 -26.42
CA ASP A 495 -4.38 33.70 -27.46
C ASP A 495 -3.85 34.04 -28.89
N GLN A 496 -3.44 35.28 -29.13
CA GLN A 496 -2.85 35.68 -30.40
C GLN A 496 -1.46 35.04 -30.64
N LYS A 497 -0.67 34.90 -29.60
CA LYS A 497 0.61 34.15 -29.63
C LYS A 497 0.37 32.68 -29.93
N TRP A 498 -0.68 32.09 -29.37
CA TRP A 498 -1.06 30.71 -29.65
C TRP A 498 -1.48 30.51 -31.11
N ASP A 499 -2.27 31.42 -31.67
CA ASP A 499 -2.68 31.34 -33.09
C ASP A 499 -1.49 31.42 -34.05
N ALA A 500 -0.53 32.30 -33.75
CA ALA A 500 0.71 32.41 -34.50
C ALA A 500 1.57 31.13 -34.39
N LEU A 501 1.64 30.52 -33.16
CA LEU A 501 2.32 29.25 -32.92
C LEU A 501 1.69 28.13 -33.73
N VAL A 502 0.36 27.98 -33.69
CA VAL A 502 -0.36 26.95 -34.43
C VAL A 502 -0.14 27.12 -35.94
N ALA A 503 -0.08 28.34 -36.44
CA ALA A 503 0.22 28.61 -37.84
C ALA A 503 1.65 28.21 -38.28
N ALA A 504 2.61 28.21 -37.34
CA ALA A 504 4.00 27.81 -37.58
C ALA A 504 4.24 26.29 -37.53
N LEU A 505 3.32 25.53 -36.92
CA LEU A 505 3.44 24.07 -36.77
C LEU A 505 3.20 23.33 -38.11
N PRO A 506 3.73 22.11 -38.30
CA PRO A 506 3.40 21.22 -39.40
C PRO A 506 1.90 20.93 -39.51
N GLU A 507 1.38 20.69 -40.69
CA GLU A 507 -0.06 20.53 -40.94
C GLU A 507 -0.69 19.37 -40.16
N ASP A 508 0.03 18.27 -40.04
CA ASP A 508 -0.40 17.08 -39.28
C ASP A 508 -0.42 17.34 -37.76
N VAL A 509 0.45 18.21 -37.25
CA VAL A 509 0.50 18.61 -35.83
C VAL A 509 -0.59 19.65 -35.50
N ARG A 510 -0.90 20.58 -36.44
CA ARG A 510 -1.97 21.59 -36.26
C ARG A 510 -3.31 20.96 -35.92
N GLY A 511 -3.61 19.80 -36.50
CA GLY A 511 -4.85 19.07 -36.26
C GLY A 511 -5.09 18.68 -34.78
N TYR A 512 -4.05 18.67 -33.96
CA TYR A 512 -4.15 18.36 -32.53
C TYR A 512 -4.36 19.58 -31.63
N VAL A 513 -3.99 20.78 -32.07
CA VAL A 513 -3.91 22.00 -31.24
C VAL A 513 -4.59 23.22 -31.85
N ASN A 514 -5.39 23.06 -32.92
CA ASN A 514 -6.16 24.14 -33.53
C ASN A 514 -7.20 24.75 -32.59
N ARG A 515 -7.76 25.90 -32.93
CA ARG A 515 -8.75 26.62 -32.09
C ARG A 515 -10.01 25.84 -31.78
N GLU A 516 -10.41 24.90 -32.60
CA GLU A 516 -11.56 24.02 -32.33
C GLU A 516 -11.28 23.11 -31.15
N LYS A 517 -10.04 22.66 -31.00
CA LYS A 517 -9.62 21.75 -29.90
C LYS A 517 -9.06 22.48 -28.71
N VAL A 518 -8.44 23.67 -28.90
CA VAL A 518 -7.88 24.51 -27.83
C VAL A 518 -8.56 25.90 -27.91
N PRO A 519 -9.77 26.02 -27.34
CA PRO A 519 -10.55 27.26 -27.41
C PRO A 519 -9.98 28.41 -26.59
N ARG A 520 -9.14 28.13 -25.59
CA ARG A 520 -8.60 29.14 -24.68
C ARG A 520 -7.20 28.81 -24.19
N VAL A 521 -6.35 29.85 -24.13
CA VAL A 521 -4.98 29.79 -23.64
C VAL A 521 -4.76 30.88 -22.59
N LEU A 522 -4.10 30.55 -21.48
CA LEU A 522 -3.79 31.45 -20.37
C LEU A 522 -2.32 31.34 -20.00
N LEU A 523 -1.67 32.48 -19.79
CA LEU A 523 -0.32 32.55 -19.24
C LEU A 523 -0.42 32.86 -17.75
N ARG A 524 0.19 32.03 -16.90
CA ARG A 524 0.32 32.24 -15.44
C ARG A 524 1.79 32.15 -15.04
N GLY A 525 2.43 33.29 -14.78
CA GLY A 525 3.89 33.35 -14.61
C GLY A 525 4.59 32.75 -15.82
N ASP A 526 5.54 31.84 -15.61
CA ASP A 526 6.30 31.14 -16.67
C ASP A 526 5.59 29.89 -17.23
N SER A 527 4.31 29.70 -16.93
CA SER A 527 3.56 28.52 -17.33
C SER A 527 2.42 28.85 -18.28
N LEU A 528 2.40 28.21 -19.45
CA LEU A 528 1.33 28.31 -20.43
C LEU A 528 0.26 27.23 -20.16
N TRP A 529 -0.96 27.65 -19.89
CA TRP A 529 -2.11 26.79 -19.63
C TRP A 529 -3.01 26.74 -20.85
N ILE A 530 -3.18 25.53 -21.42
CA ILE A 530 -4.07 25.29 -22.58
C ILE A 530 -5.30 24.51 -22.14
N LYS A 531 -6.48 25.03 -22.50
CA LYS A 531 -7.77 24.39 -22.23
C LYS A 531 -8.25 23.68 -23.50
N PHE A 532 -8.40 22.37 -23.45
CA PHE A 532 -8.99 21.57 -24.53
C PHE A 532 -10.52 21.60 -24.46
N ASP A 533 -11.16 21.47 -25.62
CA ASP A 533 -12.63 21.38 -25.77
C ASP A 533 -13.20 20.12 -25.11
N LYS A 534 -12.51 18.98 -25.28
CA LYS A 534 -12.90 17.66 -24.79
C LYS A 534 -11.72 16.87 -24.22
N ALA A 535 -12.00 15.94 -23.31
CA ALA A 535 -11.00 15.03 -22.78
C ALA A 535 -10.33 14.17 -23.87
N LEU A 536 -11.08 13.81 -24.92
CA LEU A 536 -10.55 13.06 -26.06
C LEU A 536 -9.52 13.86 -26.85
N SER A 537 -9.73 15.18 -27.03
CA SER A 537 -8.77 16.07 -27.71
C SER A 537 -7.47 16.18 -26.90
N LYS A 538 -7.56 16.30 -25.58
CA LYS A 538 -6.40 16.28 -24.69
C LYS A 538 -5.64 14.94 -24.79
N TYR A 539 -6.35 13.82 -24.81
CA TYR A 539 -5.74 12.49 -24.94
C TYR A 539 -5.07 12.30 -26.29
N ALA A 540 -5.74 12.71 -27.39
CA ALA A 540 -5.19 12.67 -28.74
C ALA A 540 -3.91 13.50 -28.86
N PHE A 541 -3.87 14.71 -28.27
CA PHE A 541 -2.68 15.54 -28.18
C PHE A 541 -1.54 14.84 -27.41
N ALA A 542 -1.85 14.27 -26.24
CA ALA A 542 -0.86 13.61 -25.38
C ALA A 542 -0.22 12.35 -26.01
N LYS A 543 -0.94 11.66 -26.90
CA LYS A 543 -0.51 10.43 -27.59
C LYS A 543 -0.25 10.61 -29.07
N GLY A 544 -0.38 11.83 -29.58
CA GLY A 544 -0.20 12.14 -31.02
C GLY A 544 1.25 11.94 -31.47
N VAL A 545 1.39 11.38 -32.66
CA VAL A 545 2.67 11.18 -33.32
C VAL A 545 2.58 11.89 -34.68
N ALA A 546 3.53 12.77 -34.96
CA ALA A 546 3.65 13.47 -36.24
C ALA A 546 4.16 12.52 -37.33
N LYS A 547 3.79 12.78 -38.58
CA LYS A 547 4.25 11.99 -39.72
C LYS A 547 5.72 12.21 -40.05
N GLU A 548 6.18 13.43 -39.82
CA GLU A 548 7.58 13.81 -40.03
C GLU A 548 8.24 14.21 -38.71
N SER A 549 9.52 13.91 -38.58
CA SER A 549 10.28 14.29 -37.38
C SER A 549 10.64 15.79 -37.44
N VAL A 550 10.34 16.50 -36.35
CA VAL A 550 10.72 17.90 -36.13
C VAL A 550 11.70 17.95 -34.98
N ASP A 551 12.87 18.55 -35.16
CA ASP A 551 13.96 18.62 -34.19
C ASP A 551 14.31 17.25 -33.55
N GLY A 552 14.27 16.16 -34.35
CA GLY A 552 14.59 14.80 -33.92
C GLY A 552 13.48 14.09 -33.13
N THR A 553 12.28 14.65 -33.06
CA THR A 553 11.14 14.01 -32.36
C THR A 553 9.89 13.94 -33.25
N THR A 554 9.12 12.87 -33.08
CA THR A 554 7.80 12.71 -33.70
C THR A 554 6.66 12.89 -32.69
N GLU A 555 6.96 13.08 -31.40
CA GLU A 555 5.93 13.28 -30.38
C GLU A 555 5.33 14.69 -30.46
N VAL A 556 4.05 14.80 -30.77
CA VAL A 556 3.32 16.08 -30.90
C VAL A 556 3.50 16.99 -29.69
N VAL A 557 3.48 16.44 -28.49
CA VAL A 557 3.67 17.21 -27.26
C VAL A 557 5.06 17.87 -27.19
N LYS A 558 6.11 17.17 -27.59
CA LYS A 558 7.48 17.69 -27.58
C LYS A 558 7.67 18.76 -28.66
N ILE A 559 7.11 18.56 -29.85
CA ILE A 559 7.14 19.53 -30.95
C ILE A 559 6.45 20.84 -30.53
N VAL A 560 5.23 20.74 -29.99
CA VAL A 560 4.48 21.94 -29.56
C VAL A 560 5.18 22.63 -28.39
N ARG A 561 5.77 21.89 -27.45
CA ARG A 561 6.52 22.45 -26.32
C ARG A 561 7.76 23.23 -26.79
N ALA A 562 8.50 22.71 -27.76
CA ALA A 562 9.65 23.39 -28.33
C ALA A 562 9.27 24.73 -28.97
N GLU A 563 8.14 24.78 -29.71
CA GLU A 563 7.65 26.02 -30.31
C GLU A 563 7.08 27.01 -29.27
N VAL A 564 6.46 26.52 -28.19
CA VAL A 564 6.04 27.35 -27.06
C VAL A 564 7.24 28.09 -26.46
N HIS A 565 8.35 27.37 -26.18
CA HIS A 565 9.58 28.00 -25.63
C HIS A 565 10.25 29.03 -26.57
N LYS A 566 9.93 29.01 -27.87
CA LYS A 566 10.44 30.01 -28.81
C LYS A 566 9.58 31.28 -28.84
N MET A 567 8.28 31.17 -28.49
CA MET A 567 7.30 32.27 -28.69
C MET A 567 6.81 32.90 -27.37
N PHE A 568 6.88 32.18 -26.27
CA PHE A 568 6.45 32.63 -24.94
C PHE A 568 7.62 32.78 -23.99
#